data_da6b7ab59c5d14af32b8d6cd35dc458d
#
_entry.id   da6b7ab59c5d14af32b8d6cd35dc458d
#
_cell.length_a   1.000
_cell.length_b   1.000
_cell.length_c   1.000
_cell.angle_alpha   90.00
_cell.angle_beta   90.00
_cell.angle_gamma   90.00
#
_symmetry.space_group_name_H-M   'P 1'
#
loop_
_entity.id
_entity.type
_entity.pdbx_description
1 polymer ?
#
loop_
_entity_poly.entity_id
_entity_poly.type
_entity_poly.pdbx_seq_one_letter_code
_entity_poly.pdbx_strand_id
1 'polypeptide(L)'
;KAFVEYGAVQCGFCIPGQLMTAYALLQANPNPSEAEIKHALKDTLCRCAGYPSIVRAIQAAGAELRGDEIRPELPEGSSTDAEQLQVVGKLQPRPDAVEKVTGAAKFSDDLEFEGMLHARVMRAGIPHGMLKYINVEKARRLPGVVAVLTAADLPGEHNHGLVIPDWPVLVGVGERVRYVGDAVAIVAAETRAIASHALELIEVTYELQTVVAGPVQARQP
;
A
#
# COMPACT_ATOMS: atom_id res chain seq x y z
N LYS A 1 13.69 11.58 -16.98
CA LYS A 1 14.45 12.79 -16.63
C LYS A 1 13.53 13.80 -15.97
N ALA A 2 12.57 14.42 -16.66
CA ALA A 2 11.71 15.49 -16.13
C ALA A 2 11.03 15.15 -14.80
N PHE A 3 10.51 13.93 -14.61
CA PHE A 3 9.89 13.49 -13.34
C PHE A 3 10.87 13.54 -12.14
N VAL A 4 12.14 13.24 -12.37
CA VAL A 4 13.19 13.34 -11.35
C VAL A 4 13.50 14.80 -11.04
N GLU A 5 13.75 15.61 -12.07
CA GLU A 5 14.16 17.01 -11.95
C GLU A 5 13.08 17.91 -11.33
N TYR A 6 11.80 17.65 -11.64
CA TYR A 6 10.68 18.42 -11.10
C TYR A 6 10.09 17.87 -9.80
N GLY A 7 10.75 16.89 -9.16
CA GLY A 7 10.30 16.30 -7.91
C GLY A 7 8.93 15.63 -8.00
N ALA A 8 8.59 15.10 -9.17
CA ALA A 8 7.31 14.44 -9.43
C ALA A 8 7.22 13.01 -8.87
N VAL A 9 8.29 12.52 -8.25
CA VAL A 9 8.39 11.17 -7.70
C VAL A 9 8.40 11.22 -6.19
N GLN A 10 7.41 10.58 -5.55
CA GLN A 10 7.37 10.38 -4.10
C GLN A 10 7.46 8.89 -3.78
N CYS A 11 6.36 8.20 -3.44
CA CYS A 11 6.42 6.77 -3.14
C CYS A 11 6.76 5.91 -4.36
N GLY A 12 6.48 6.36 -5.58
CA GLY A 12 6.80 5.66 -6.83
C GLY A 12 5.66 4.77 -7.36
N PHE A 13 4.63 4.50 -6.56
CA PHE A 13 3.59 3.54 -6.90
C PHE A 13 2.76 3.94 -8.14
N CYS A 14 2.42 5.21 -8.28
CA CYS A 14 1.65 5.70 -9.44
C CYS A 14 2.52 5.96 -10.68
N ILE A 15 3.84 5.99 -10.54
CA ILE A 15 4.76 6.45 -11.58
C ILE A 15 4.65 5.67 -12.90
N PRO A 16 4.55 4.34 -12.93
CA PRO A 16 4.37 3.62 -14.20
C PRO A 16 3.13 4.09 -14.97
N GLY A 17 1.99 4.22 -14.30
CA GLY A 17 0.76 4.73 -14.93
C GLY A 17 0.88 6.18 -15.38
N GLN A 18 1.44 7.05 -14.54
CA GLN A 18 1.67 8.46 -14.88
C GLN A 18 2.58 8.63 -16.11
N LEU A 19 3.67 7.86 -16.18
CA LEU A 19 4.61 7.88 -17.30
C LEU A 19 3.97 7.38 -18.59
N MET A 20 3.23 6.29 -18.56
CA MET A 20 2.54 5.75 -19.74
C MET A 20 1.48 6.71 -20.27
N THR A 21 0.70 7.30 -19.36
CA THR A 21 -0.30 8.31 -19.72
C THR A 21 0.37 9.57 -20.31
N ALA A 22 1.43 10.05 -19.68
CA ALA A 22 2.21 11.22 -20.18
C ALA A 22 2.80 10.93 -21.55
N TYR A 23 3.38 9.74 -21.76
CA TYR A 23 3.92 9.33 -23.04
C TYR A 23 2.85 9.34 -24.13
N ALA A 24 1.70 8.69 -23.90
CA ALA A 24 0.60 8.67 -24.87
C ALA A 24 0.08 10.08 -25.20
N LEU A 25 -0.06 10.94 -24.18
CA LEU A 25 -0.49 12.33 -24.38
C LEU A 25 0.52 13.11 -25.25
N LEU A 26 1.81 13.05 -24.92
CA LEU A 26 2.86 13.78 -25.62
C LEU A 26 3.10 13.28 -27.05
N GLN A 27 2.81 12.02 -27.36
CA GLN A 27 2.80 11.50 -28.73
C GLN A 27 1.66 12.11 -29.55
N ALA A 28 0.48 12.32 -28.95
CA ALA A 28 -0.69 12.89 -29.61
C ALA A 28 -0.63 14.42 -29.69
N ASN A 29 -0.14 15.06 -28.63
CA ASN A 29 -0.01 16.51 -28.49
C ASN A 29 1.29 16.85 -27.76
N PRO A 30 2.36 17.26 -28.44
CA PRO A 30 3.64 17.57 -27.81
C PRO A 30 3.63 18.88 -27.00
N ASN A 31 2.54 19.67 -27.07
CA ASN A 31 2.38 20.92 -26.31
C ASN A 31 1.02 20.96 -25.58
N PRO A 32 0.76 20.03 -24.65
CA PRO A 32 -0.52 19.99 -23.97
C PRO A 32 -0.66 21.15 -22.98
N SER A 33 -1.86 21.72 -22.92
CA SER A 33 -2.24 22.64 -21.85
C SER A 33 -2.32 21.89 -20.51
N GLU A 34 -2.27 22.65 -19.41
CA GLU A 34 -2.44 22.07 -18.06
C GLU A 34 -3.80 21.33 -17.94
N ALA A 35 -4.86 21.85 -18.54
CA ALA A 35 -6.17 21.23 -18.54
C ALA A 35 -6.18 19.88 -19.26
N GLU A 36 -5.51 19.77 -20.40
CA GLU A 36 -5.38 18.52 -21.16
C GLU A 36 -4.55 17.48 -20.36
N ILE A 37 -3.46 17.91 -19.71
CA ILE A 37 -2.67 17.04 -18.85
C ILE A 37 -3.54 16.51 -17.70
N LYS A 38 -4.24 17.40 -16.98
CA LYS A 38 -5.13 16.99 -15.89
C LYS A 38 -6.22 16.04 -16.35
N HIS A 39 -6.79 16.28 -17.54
CA HIS A 39 -7.79 15.40 -18.12
C HIS A 39 -7.21 14.02 -18.46
N ALA A 40 -6.02 13.98 -19.06
CA ALA A 40 -5.36 12.71 -19.37
C ALA A 40 -5.05 11.88 -18.11
N LEU A 41 -4.65 12.54 -17.02
CA LEU A 41 -4.29 11.89 -15.75
C LEU A 41 -5.49 11.49 -14.88
N LYS A 42 -6.73 11.77 -15.28
CA LYS A 42 -7.95 11.58 -14.45
C LYS A 42 -8.13 10.15 -13.90
N ASP A 43 -7.63 9.16 -14.62
CA ASP A 43 -7.75 7.75 -14.25
C ASP A 43 -6.49 7.21 -13.51
N THR A 44 -5.50 8.07 -13.27
CA THR A 44 -4.26 7.70 -12.57
C THR A 44 -4.15 8.41 -11.23
N LEU A 45 -4.55 7.71 -10.16
CA LEU A 45 -4.54 8.25 -8.80
C LEU A 45 -3.11 8.32 -8.23
N CYS A 46 -2.74 9.49 -7.68
CA CYS A 46 -1.56 9.67 -6.85
C CYS A 46 -1.95 9.88 -5.38
N ARG A 47 -1.67 8.89 -4.53
CA ARG A 47 -2.00 8.97 -3.09
C ARG A 47 -1.15 9.99 -2.33
N CYS A 48 0.04 10.31 -2.84
CA CYS A 48 0.94 11.32 -2.28
C CYS A 48 0.57 12.76 -2.68
N ALA A 49 -0.47 12.94 -3.51
CA ALA A 49 -0.94 14.23 -4.02
C ALA A 49 0.12 15.05 -4.79
N GLY A 50 1.04 14.37 -5.49
CA GLY A 50 2.12 15.02 -6.25
C GLY A 50 1.69 15.66 -7.57
N TYR A 51 0.41 15.84 -7.82
CA TYR A 51 -0.11 16.31 -9.10
C TYR A 51 0.50 17.61 -9.64
N PRO A 52 0.73 18.67 -8.85
CA PRO A 52 1.37 19.89 -9.39
C PRO A 52 2.76 19.62 -9.96
N SER A 53 3.58 18.83 -9.29
CA SER A 53 4.91 18.45 -9.78
C SER A 53 4.83 17.53 -10.99
N ILE A 54 3.86 16.61 -11.04
CA ILE A 54 3.64 15.71 -12.18
C ILE A 54 3.23 16.52 -13.41
N VAL A 55 2.31 17.47 -13.28
CA VAL A 55 1.88 18.33 -14.39
C VAL A 55 3.07 19.12 -14.95
N ARG A 56 3.86 19.77 -14.08
CA ARG A 56 5.05 20.51 -14.48
C ARG A 56 6.09 19.62 -15.17
N ALA A 57 6.29 18.40 -14.67
CA ALA A 57 7.20 17.43 -15.28
C ALA A 57 6.75 17.03 -16.70
N ILE A 58 5.45 16.85 -16.93
CA ILE A 58 4.90 16.54 -18.26
C ILE A 58 5.05 17.72 -19.20
N GLN A 59 4.78 18.95 -18.76
CA GLN A 59 4.99 20.16 -19.55
C GLN A 59 6.47 20.31 -19.94
N ALA A 60 7.38 20.11 -19.00
CA ALA A 60 8.81 20.15 -19.22
C ALA A 60 9.28 19.07 -20.22
N ALA A 61 8.76 17.85 -20.08
CA ALA A 61 9.07 16.78 -21.03
C ALA A 61 8.58 17.11 -22.45
N GLY A 62 7.38 17.68 -22.57
CA GLY A 62 6.85 18.15 -23.87
C GLY A 62 7.71 19.26 -24.47
N ALA A 63 8.17 20.22 -23.65
CA ALA A 63 9.06 21.30 -24.09
C ALA A 63 10.42 20.75 -24.56
N GLU A 64 11.04 19.85 -23.81
CA GLU A 64 12.30 19.20 -24.18
C GLU A 64 12.16 18.43 -25.50
N LEU A 65 11.05 17.74 -25.73
CA LEU A 65 10.78 17.05 -27.01
C LEU A 65 10.67 18.00 -28.20
N ARG A 66 10.26 19.25 -27.99
CA ARG A 66 10.24 20.31 -29.02
C ARG A 66 11.56 21.04 -29.20
N GLY A 67 12.54 20.75 -28.32
CA GLY A 67 13.85 21.43 -28.35
C GLY A 67 13.92 22.70 -27.49
N ASP A 68 12.88 22.95 -26.65
CA ASP A 68 12.89 24.06 -25.71
C ASP A 68 13.63 23.65 -24.41
N GLU A 69 14.36 24.58 -23.80
CA GLU A 69 14.98 24.33 -22.49
C GLU A 69 14.13 24.95 -21.41
N ILE A 70 13.51 24.08 -20.56
CA ILE A 70 12.80 24.50 -19.36
C ILE A 70 13.50 23.91 -18.12
N ARG A 71 13.80 24.80 -17.17
CA ARG A 71 14.40 24.41 -15.88
C ARG A 71 13.38 24.54 -14.76
N PRO A 72 13.40 23.62 -13.76
CA PRO A 72 12.56 23.78 -12.59
C PRO A 72 12.96 25.04 -11.82
N GLU A 73 11.97 25.86 -11.52
CA GLU A 73 12.14 27.05 -10.69
C GLU A 73 11.98 26.68 -9.21
N LEU A 74 12.80 27.27 -8.36
CA LEU A 74 12.60 27.17 -6.92
C LEU A 74 11.32 27.90 -6.54
N PRO A 75 10.56 27.42 -5.53
CA PRO A 75 9.39 28.12 -5.00
C PRO A 75 9.75 29.55 -4.62
N GLU A 76 8.87 30.51 -4.95
CA GLU A 76 8.99 31.90 -4.48
C GLU A 76 9.04 31.89 -2.94
N GLY A 77 9.99 32.61 -2.35
CA GLY A 77 10.20 32.67 -0.90
C GLY A 77 11.40 31.90 -0.39
N SER A 78 12.25 31.32 -1.25
CA SER A 78 13.57 30.87 -0.82
C SER A 78 14.34 32.10 -0.30
N SER A 79 14.77 32.07 0.98
CA SER A 79 15.43 33.18 1.63
C SER A 79 16.70 33.59 0.89
N THR A 80 17.06 34.88 0.94
CA THR A 80 18.30 35.41 0.39
C THR A 80 19.56 34.76 0.96
N ASP A 81 19.43 34.13 2.15
CA ASP A 81 20.52 33.34 2.78
C ASP A 81 20.75 31.99 2.12
N ALA A 82 19.83 31.53 1.24
CA ALA A 82 19.97 30.27 0.50
C ALA A 82 21.20 30.22 -0.40
N GLU A 83 21.75 31.36 -0.82
CA GLU A 83 22.99 31.43 -1.61
C GLU A 83 24.20 30.89 -0.84
N GLN A 84 24.23 31.04 0.49
CA GLN A 84 25.34 30.61 1.35
C GLN A 84 25.19 29.13 1.78
N LEU A 85 23.99 28.55 1.69
CA LEU A 85 23.72 27.19 2.09
C LEU A 85 23.96 26.20 0.95
N GLN A 86 24.53 25.03 1.26
CA GLN A 86 24.84 24.01 0.26
C GLN A 86 23.65 23.12 -0.09
N VAL A 87 22.72 22.92 0.83
CA VAL A 87 21.57 22.00 0.67
C VAL A 87 20.24 22.71 0.82
N VAL A 88 20.05 23.43 1.92
CA VAL A 88 18.81 24.16 2.19
C VAL A 88 18.61 25.27 1.16
N GLY A 89 17.41 25.37 0.59
CA GLY A 89 17.09 26.34 -0.46
C GLY A 89 17.63 25.94 -1.85
N LYS A 90 18.21 24.78 -2.01
CA LYS A 90 18.63 24.23 -3.30
C LYS A 90 17.68 23.12 -3.74
N LEU A 91 17.47 23.02 -5.05
CA LEU A 91 16.73 21.91 -5.64
C LEU A 91 17.59 20.65 -5.57
N GLN A 92 17.24 19.75 -4.65
CA GLN A 92 17.93 18.48 -4.50
C GLN A 92 17.07 17.36 -5.10
N PRO A 93 17.58 16.58 -6.07
CA PRO A 93 16.87 15.44 -6.58
C PRO A 93 16.73 14.38 -5.48
N ARG A 94 15.58 13.73 -5.42
CA ARG A 94 15.35 12.63 -4.49
C ARG A 94 16.29 11.46 -4.84
N PRO A 95 17.06 10.90 -3.88
CA PRO A 95 18.09 9.89 -4.16
C PRO A 95 17.56 8.63 -4.85
N ASP A 96 16.34 8.16 -4.48
CA ASP A 96 15.70 6.96 -5.01
C ASP A 96 14.77 7.23 -6.21
N ALA A 97 14.75 8.46 -6.75
CA ALA A 97 13.81 8.82 -7.82
C ALA A 97 14.12 8.12 -9.13
N VAL A 98 15.39 7.95 -9.49
CA VAL A 98 15.80 7.30 -10.73
C VAL A 98 15.35 5.85 -10.76
N GLU A 99 15.58 5.12 -9.68
CA GLU A 99 15.16 3.72 -9.57
C GLU A 99 13.64 3.57 -9.68
N LYS A 100 12.89 4.50 -9.10
CA LYS A 100 11.41 4.50 -9.15
C LYS A 100 10.86 4.80 -10.53
N VAL A 101 11.48 5.69 -11.30
CA VAL A 101 11.02 6.01 -12.68
C VAL A 101 11.46 4.98 -13.71
N THR A 102 12.51 4.22 -13.44
CA THR A 102 13.01 3.18 -14.34
C THR A 102 12.45 1.79 -14.02
N GLY A 103 11.75 1.64 -12.88
CA GLY A 103 11.24 0.37 -12.39
C GLY A 103 12.31 -0.51 -11.72
N ALA A 104 13.49 0.03 -11.42
CA ALA A 104 14.55 -0.68 -10.72
C ALA A 104 14.36 -0.71 -9.19
N ALA A 105 13.54 0.22 -8.65
CA ALA A 105 13.27 0.29 -7.23
C ALA A 105 12.56 -0.98 -6.74
N LYS A 106 13.06 -1.54 -5.66
CA LYS A 106 12.45 -2.69 -4.98
C LYS A 106 11.62 -2.22 -3.79
N PHE A 107 10.39 -2.69 -3.72
CA PHE A 107 9.49 -2.52 -2.60
C PHE A 107 9.44 -3.79 -1.75
N SER A 108 8.78 -3.74 -0.60
CA SER A 108 8.73 -4.87 0.33
C SER A 108 8.25 -6.18 -0.32
N ASP A 109 7.26 -6.09 -1.21
CA ASP A 109 6.70 -7.26 -1.90
C ASP A 109 7.60 -7.84 -3.02
N ASP A 110 8.63 -7.08 -3.41
CA ASP A 110 9.61 -7.50 -4.43
C ASP A 110 10.83 -8.21 -3.80
N LEU A 111 10.90 -8.24 -2.47
CA LEU A 111 12.02 -8.86 -1.76
C LEU A 111 11.82 -10.37 -1.68
N GLU A 112 12.83 -11.11 -2.15
CA GLU A 112 12.88 -12.56 -2.06
C GLU A 112 14.21 -12.97 -1.41
N PHE A 113 14.14 -13.87 -0.43
CA PHE A 113 15.29 -14.40 0.28
C PHE A 113 15.30 -15.93 0.16
N GLU A 114 16.48 -16.53 0.16
CA GLU A 114 16.62 -17.98 0.18
C GLU A 114 15.94 -18.57 1.43
N GLY A 115 15.06 -19.54 1.23
CA GLY A 115 14.28 -20.16 2.32
C GLY A 115 13.15 -19.28 2.89
N MET A 116 12.81 -18.16 2.25
CA MET A 116 11.70 -17.31 2.68
C MET A 116 10.38 -18.06 2.67
N LEU A 117 9.61 -17.94 3.75
CA LEU A 117 8.27 -18.49 3.84
C LEU A 117 7.22 -17.46 3.41
N HIS A 118 6.13 -17.98 2.87
CA HIS A 118 4.96 -17.20 2.48
C HIS A 118 3.87 -17.31 3.54
N ALA A 119 3.48 -16.18 4.12
CA ALA A 119 2.41 -16.15 5.10
C ALA A 119 1.05 -15.75 4.48
N ARG A 120 -0.01 -16.36 4.99
CA ARG A 120 -1.40 -16.03 4.70
C ARG A 120 -2.20 -15.94 5.99
N VAL A 121 -3.07 -14.93 6.06
CA VAL A 121 -3.94 -14.70 7.22
C VAL A 121 -5.34 -15.21 6.92
N MET A 122 -5.87 -16.07 7.78
CA MET A 122 -7.28 -16.42 7.78
C MET A 122 -8.08 -15.28 8.40
N ARG A 123 -9.00 -14.73 7.62
CA ARG A 123 -9.94 -13.71 8.10
C ARG A 123 -11.24 -14.36 8.55
N ALA A 124 -11.91 -13.76 9.52
CA ALA A 124 -13.14 -14.30 10.11
C ALA A 124 -14.26 -14.49 9.09
N GLY A 125 -14.37 -13.61 8.08
CA GLY A 125 -15.38 -13.70 7.02
C GLY A 125 -16.82 -13.44 7.47
N ILE A 126 -17.05 -13.17 8.75
CA ILE A 126 -18.34 -12.79 9.34
C ILE A 126 -18.26 -11.39 9.92
N PRO A 127 -19.35 -10.60 9.88
CA PRO A 127 -19.35 -9.23 10.38
C PRO A 127 -19.39 -9.13 11.92
N HIS A 128 -20.03 -10.08 12.61
CA HIS A 128 -20.16 -10.07 14.07
C HIS A 128 -20.51 -11.44 14.59
N GLY A 129 -19.81 -11.91 15.61
CA GLY A 129 -20.07 -13.19 16.25
C GLY A 129 -19.00 -13.55 17.27
N MET A 130 -19.17 -14.71 17.90
CA MET A 130 -18.21 -15.33 18.82
C MET A 130 -17.52 -16.49 18.12
N LEU A 131 -16.19 -16.57 18.16
CA LEU A 131 -15.46 -17.74 17.70
C LEU A 131 -15.64 -18.86 18.73
N LYS A 132 -16.31 -19.93 18.36
CA LYS A 132 -16.62 -21.06 19.26
C LYS A 132 -15.62 -22.20 19.13
N TYR A 133 -15.08 -22.38 17.93
CA TYR A 133 -14.19 -23.52 17.65
C TYR A 133 -13.27 -23.19 16.50
N ILE A 134 -12.04 -23.65 16.59
CA ILE A 134 -11.04 -23.65 15.51
C ILE A 134 -10.27 -24.98 15.54
N ASN A 135 -10.10 -25.59 14.37
CA ASN A 135 -9.25 -26.77 14.18
C ASN A 135 -8.29 -26.55 13.03
N VAL A 136 -7.02 -26.56 13.31
CA VAL A 136 -5.93 -26.31 12.36
C VAL A 136 -5.13 -27.59 11.99
N GLU A 137 -5.51 -28.75 12.51
CA GLU A 137 -4.74 -29.98 12.37
C GLU A 137 -4.57 -30.46 10.94
N LYS A 138 -5.59 -30.31 10.09
CA LYS A 138 -5.52 -30.66 8.68
C LYS A 138 -4.53 -29.73 7.94
N ALA A 139 -4.58 -28.43 8.24
CA ALA A 139 -3.67 -27.44 7.70
C ALA A 139 -2.22 -27.70 8.14
N ARG A 140 -1.99 -28.01 9.41
CA ARG A 140 -0.65 -28.32 9.95
C ARG A 140 0.00 -29.54 9.28
N ARG A 141 -0.80 -30.51 8.84
CA ARG A 141 -0.31 -31.74 8.21
C ARG A 141 -0.10 -31.63 6.70
N LEU A 142 -0.49 -30.51 6.07
CA LEU A 142 -0.30 -30.32 4.64
C LEU A 142 1.20 -30.19 4.35
N PRO A 143 1.77 -31.00 3.41
CA PRO A 143 3.16 -30.90 3.04
C PRO A 143 3.54 -29.49 2.57
N GLY A 144 4.66 -28.97 3.05
CA GLY A 144 5.15 -27.62 2.78
C GLY A 144 4.55 -26.53 3.70
N VAL A 145 3.65 -26.87 4.62
CA VAL A 145 3.25 -25.96 5.71
C VAL A 145 4.28 -26.08 6.84
N VAL A 146 4.83 -24.93 7.24
CA VAL A 146 5.84 -24.84 8.29
C VAL A 146 5.21 -24.51 9.65
N ALA A 147 4.21 -23.62 9.67
CA ALA A 147 3.50 -23.24 10.87
C ALA A 147 2.04 -22.84 10.59
N VAL A 148 1.17 -23.14 11.55
CA VAL A 148 -0.18 -22.56 11.63
C VAL A 148 -0.35 -22.04 13.06
N LEU A 149 -0.51 -20.72 13.17
CA LEU A 149 -0.60 -20.00 14.42
C LEU A 149 -2.03 -19.52 14.65
N THR A 150 -2.50 -19.67 15.89
CA THR A 150 -3.79 -19.17 16.38
C THR A 150 -3.56 -18.24 17.57
N ALA A 151 -4.63 -17.68 18.14
CA ALA A 151 -4.50 -16.86 19.36
C ALA A 151 -3.80 -17.59 20.51
N ALA A 152 -3.96 -18.92 20.60
CA ALA A 152 -3.33 -19.74 21.64
C ALA A 152 -1.79 -19.82 21.51
N ASP A 153 -1.25 -19.52 20.33
CA ASP A 153 0.19 -19.58 20.04
C ASP A 153 0.88 -18.22 20.25
N LEU A 154 0.15 -17.15 20.62
CA LEU A 154 0.71 -15.81 20.85
C LEU A 154 1.51 -15.77 22.16
N PRO A 155 2.79 -15.38 22.12
CA PRO A 155 3.65 -15.42 23.30
C PRO A 155 3.55 -14.19 24.24
N GLY A 156 2.74 -13.17 23.87
CA GLY A 156 2.69 -11.89 24.57
C GLY A 156 1.28 -11.33 24.69
N GLU A 157 1.17 -10.00 24.59
CA GLU A 157 -0.13 -9.32 24.65
C GLU A 157 -1.03 -9.73 23.50
N HIS A 158 -2.24 -10.17 23.82
CA HIS A 158 -3.23 -10.61 22.83
C HIS A 158 -3.95 -9.47 22.15
N ASN A 159 -4.01 -8.30 22.80
CA ASN A 159 -4.67 -7.12 22.27
C ASN A 159 -3.68 -5.99 22.01
N HIS A 160 -3.94 -5.21 20.99
CA HIS A 160 -3.23 -3.98 20.67
C HIS A 160 -4.23 -2.81 20.49
N GLY A 161 -3.72 -1.61 20.41
CA GLY A 161 -4.48 -0.39 20.17
C GLY A 161 -3.62 0.86 20.38
N LEU A 162 -4.09 2.01 19.92
CA LEU A 162 -3.35 3.27 20.06
C LEU A 162 -3.57 3.90 21.45
N VAL A 163 -4.81 3.88 21.95
CA VAL A 163 -5.20 4.48 23.24
C VAL A 163 -5.74 3.40 24.17
N ILE A 164 -6.61 2.54 23.66
CA ILE A 164 -7.21 1.42 24.40
C ILE A 164 -6.77 0.12 23.68
N PRO A 165 -6.09 -0.80 24.39
CA PRO A 165 -5.69 -2.09 23.82
C PRO A 165 -6.87 -3.08 23.78
N ASP A 166 -7.83 -2.82 22.90
CA ASP A 166 -9.07 -3.59 22.77
C ASP A 166 -9.19 -4.37 21.46
N TRP A 167 -8.16 -4.33 20.62
CA TRP A 167 -8.16 -5.03 19.33
C TRP A 167 -7.33 -6.32 19.40
N PRO A 168 -7.91 -7.49 19.17
CA PRO A 168 -7.15 -8.74 19.21
C PRO A 168 -6.19 -8.84 18.02
N VAL A 169 -4.98 -9.31 18.28
CA VAL A 169 -3.99 -9.65 17.23
C VAL A 169 -4.52 -10.83 16.40
N LEU A 170 -5.01 -11.86 17.08
CA LEU A 170 -5.79 -12.97 16.52
C LEU A 170 -6.99 -13.21 17.44
N VAL A 171 -8.17 -13.37 16.86
CA VAL A 171 -9.38 -13.69 17.62
C VAL A 171 -9.29 -15.11 18.12
N GLY A 172 -9.35 -15.29 19.44
CA GLY A 172 -9.31 -16.58 20.11
C GLY A 172 -10.69 -17.23 20.29
N VAL A 173 -10.67 -18.51 20.64
CA VAL A 173 -11.90 -19.22 21.01
C VAL A 173 -12.52 -18.57 22.25
N GLY A 174 -13.82 -18.26 22.19
CA GLY A 174 -14.55 -17.52 23.20
C GLY A 174 -14.47 -15.99 23.05
N GLU A 175 -13.73 -15.48 22.06
CA GLU A 175 -13.62 -14.06 21.78
C GLU A 175 -14.54 -13.60 20.64
N ARG A 176 -14.75 -12.28 20.59
CA ARG A 176 -15.67 -11.63 19.66
C ARG A 176 -14.97 -11.24 18.36
N VAL A 177 -15.55 -11.67 17.24
CA VAL A 177 -15.30 -11.12 15.90
C VAL A 177 -16.10 -9.82 15.77
N ARG A 178 -15.44 -8.72 15.40
CA ARG A 178 -16.03 -7.38 15.30
C ARG A 178 -16.27 -6.92 13.87
N TYR A 179 -15.55 -7.50 12.90
CA TYR A 179 -15.73 -7.21 11.48
C TYR A 179 -15.17 -8.36 10.61
N VAL A 180 -15.52 -8.38 9.34
CA VAL A 180 -15.15 -9.46 8.39
C VAL A 180 -13.64 -9.65 8.23
N GLY A 181 -12.85 -8.63 8.54
CA GLY A 181 -11.40 -8.63 8.38
C GLY A 181 -10.62 -9.05 9.64
N ASP A 182 -11.27 -9.35 10.76
CA ASP A 182 -10.58 -9.84 11.95
C ASP A 182 -9.76 -11.10 11.63
N ALA A 183 -8.51 -11.15 12.11
CA ALA A 183 -7.63 -12.27 11.89
C ALA A 183 -7.93 -13.40 12.91
N VAL A 184 -7.97 -14.64 12.43
CA VAL A 184 -8.29 -15.83 13.25
C VAL A 184 -7.10 -16.78 13.32
N ALA A 185 -6.37 -16.94 12.23
CA ALA A 185 -5.17 -17.76 12.15
C ALA A 185 -4.17 -17.20 11.13
N ILE A 186 -2.92 -17.61 11.26
CA ILE A 186 -1.85 -17.31 10.28
C ILE A 186 -1.24 -18.64 9.85
N VAL A 187 -1.08 -18.83 8.55
CA VAL A 187 -0.34 -19.95 7.97
C VAL A 187 0.96 -19.45 7.39
N ALA A 188 2.07 -20.11 7.68
CA ALA A 188 3.35 -19.93 7.02
C ALA A 188 3.72 -21.23 6.27
N ALA A 189 4.04 -21.11 4.98
CA ALA A 189 4.34 -22.25 4.11
C ALA A 189 5.44 -21.90 3.09
N GLU A 190 6.01 -22.93 2.47
CA GLU A 190 7.09 -22.80 1.48
C GLU A 190 6.66 -22.03 0.22
N THR A 191 5.37 -22.06 -0.13
CA THR A 191 4.84 -21.32 -1.30
C THR A 191 3.52 -20.63 -0.96
N ARG A 192 3.20 -19.57 -1.74
CA ARG A 192 1.91 -18.86 -1.63
C ARG A 192 0.72 -19.78 -1.90
N ALA A 193 0.86 -20.75 -2.83
CA ALA A 193 -0.20 -21.71 -3.18
C ALA A 193 -0.48 -22.65 -2.02
N ILE A 194 0.57 -23.20 -1.37
CA ILE A 194 0.43 -24.08 -0.20
C ILE A 194 -0.20 -23.30 0.96
N ALA A 195 0.25 -22.07 1.24
CA ALA A 195 -0.34 -21.25 2.29
C ALA A 195 -1.82 -20.96 2.06
N SER A 196 -2.22 -20.69 0.82
CA SER A 196 -3.63 -20.47 0.46
C SER A 196 -4.48 -21.74 0.61
N HIS A 197 -3.99 -22.88 0.14
CA HIS A 197 -4.67 -24.17 0.29
C HIS A 197 -4.81 -24.57 1.77
N ALA A 198 -3.78 -24.31 2.57
CA ALA A 198 -3.83 -24.61 4.00
C ALA A 198 -4.93 -23.81 4.73
N LEU A 199 -5.22 -22.57 4.32
CA LEU A 199 -6.33 -21.79 4.89
C LEU A 199 -7.69 -22.48 4.68
N GLU A 200 -7.90 -23.14 3.53
CA GLU A 200 -9.15 -23.86 3.20
C GLU A 200 -9.35 -25.11 4.08
N LEU A 201 -8.27 -25.63 4.65
CA LEU A 201 -8.28 -26.80 5.54
C LEU A 201 -8.52 -26.44 7.02
N ILE A 202 -8.54 -25.15 7.36
CA ILE A 202 -8.85 -24.70 8.73
C ILE A 202 -10.36 -24.69 8.92
N GLU A 203 -10.81 -25.41 9.94
CA GLU A 203 -12.22 -25.49 10.30
C GLU A 203 -12.53 -24.49 11.42
N VAL A 204 -13.54 -23.63 11.21
CA VAL A 204 -13.99 -22.66 12.21
C VAL A 204 -15.49 -22.73 12.40
N THR A 205 -15.94 -22.49 13.63
CA THR A 205 -17.37 -22.37 13.95
C THR A 205 -17.61 -21.10 14.72
N TYR A 206 -18.60 -20.32 14.27
CA TYR A 206 -19.01 -19.07 14.90
C TYR A 206 -20.43 -19.15 15.43
N GLU A 207 -20.68 -18.50 16.55
CA GLU A 207 -22.01 -18.12 17.00
C GLU A 207 -22.30 -16.70 16.52
N LEU A 208 -23.15 -16.59 15.49
CA LEU A 208 -23.45 -15.29 14.89
C LEU A 208 -24.22 -14.40 15.86
N GLN A 209 -23.91 -13.12 15.87
CA GLN A 209 -24.55 -12.08 16.66
C GLN A 209 -25.18 -11.01 15.78
N THR A 210 -26.07 -10.21 16.38
CA THR A 210 -26.73 -9.11 15.65
C THR A 210 -25.71 -8.12 15.12
N VAL A 211 -25.82 -7.82 13.81
CA VAL A 211 -24.97 -6.85 13.13
C VAL A 211 -25.59 -5.46 13.25
N VAL A 212 -24.83 -4.50 13.76
CA VAL A 212 -25.22 -3.09 13.82
C VAL A 212 -24.54 -2.38 12.65
N ALA A 213 -25.31 -2.13 11.59
CA ALA A 213 -24.78 -1.60 10.33
C ALA A 213 -25.04 -0.10 10.12
N GLY A 214 -25.80 0.56 10.98
CA GLY A 214 -26.17 1.95 10.80
C GLY A 214 -26.17 2.77 12.08
N PRO A 215 -25.96 4.10 11.98
CA PRO A 215 -25.85 4.99 13.16
C PRO A 215 -27.16 5.07 13.98
N VAL A 216 -28.31 4.96 13.33
CA VAL A 216 -29.59 4.97 14.03
C VAL A 216 -29.76 3.71 14.89
N GLN A 217 -29.38 2.54 14.35
CA GLN A 217 -29.41 1.27 15.07
C GLN A 217 -28.38 1.26 16.21
N ALA A 218 -27.18 1.83 16.01
CA ALA A 218 -26.14 1.89 17.03
C ALA A 218 -26.51 2.75 18.25
N ARG A 219 -27.51 3.64 18.14
CA ARG A 219 -28.02 4.46 19.26
C ARG A 219 -29.11 3.77 20.09
N GLN A 220 -29.57 2.65 19.64
CA GLN A 220 -30.54 1.86 20.41
C GLN A 220 -29.81 1.08 21.51
N PRO A 221 -30.37 1.02 22.73
CA PRO A 221 -29.76 0.28 23.83
C PRO A 221 -29.72 -1.21 23.58
#